data_e340c5bf507383f8cc20a1e41a838da0
#
_entry.id   e340c5bf507383f8cc20a1e41a838da0
#
_cell.length_a   1.000
_cell.length_b   1.000
_cell.length_c   1.000
_cell.angle_alpha   90.00
_cell.angle_beta   90.00
_cell.angle_gamma   90.00
#
_symmetry.space_group_name_H-M   'P 1'
#
loop_
_entity.id
_entity.type
_entity.pdbx_description
1 polymer ?
#
loop_
_entity_poly.entity_id
_entity_poly.type
_entity_poly.pdbx_seq_one_letter_code
_entity_poly.pdbx_strand_id
1 'polypeptide(L)'
;MERHASTLHGKDFRAIEILMEVHCENRDSPFILDCTHNKGTMWKGCSFSPSVKTDLDPTHPIDLAANFMSLPFRDEVFDVVVFDPPHLPTNAASANSSRIWEKRYGITSSGEGREEDDVSGMFPPALIEIKRVLVKDGIALVKIADLIHNHRYQWQMCDLVNAARQVGLTPCDMLVKMDPAQGNLKSSKWKIVRHLRKSHSYWVVLRNSSRCERKSK
;
A
#
# COMPACT_ATOMS: atom_id res chain seq x y z
N MET A 1 -20.82 13.08 11.46
CA MET A 1 -19.70 12.17 11.19
C MET A 1 -19.66 11.12 12.29
N GLU A 2 -19.74 9.85 11.90
CA GLU A 2 -19.58 8.72 12.84
C GLU A 2 -18.13 8.70 13.37
N ARG A 3 -17.96 8.34 14.64
CA ARG A 3 -16.62 8.23 15.24
C ARG A 3 -16.10 6.83 14.98
N HIS A 4 -15.07 6.72 14.15
CA HIS A 4 -14.42 5.45 13.86
C HIS A 4 -13.23 5.20 14.79
N ALA A 5 -13.02 3.93 15.16
CA ALA A 5 -11.82 3.51 15.87
C ALA A 5 -10.65 3.38 14.88
N SER A 6 -9.42 3.61 15.37
CA SER A 6 -8.19 3.41 14.56
C SER A 6 -7.83 1.94 14.35
N THR A 7 -8.68 1.01 14.82
CA THR A 7 -8.52 -0.43 14.61
C THR A 7 -9.74 -1.03 13.96
N LEU A 8 -9.52 -1.96 13.02
CA LEU A 8 -10.56 -2.64 12.27
C LEU A 8 -10.36 -4.16 12.31
N HIS A 9 -11.42 -4.88 12.69
CA HIS A 9 -11.53 -6.32 12.46
C HIS A 9 -12.43 -6.55 11.26
N GLY A 10 -11.84 -6.84 10.09
CA GLY A 10 -12.64 -6.99 8.88
C GLY A 10 -11.86 -7.05 7.57
N LYS A 11 -12.58 -6.81 6.49
CA LYS A 11 -12.03 -6.83 5.14
C LYS A 11 -11.46 -5.46 4.75
N ASP A 12 -10.57 -5.44 3.76
CA ASP A 12 -9.87 -4.25 3.29
C ASP A 12 -10.82 -3.17 2.75
N PHE A 13 -11.92 -3.56 2.08
CA PHE A 13 -12.89 -2.60 1.59
C PHE A 13 -13.45 -1.70 2.71
N ARG A 14 -13.65 -2.25 3.92
CA ARG A 14 -14.16 -1.45 5.04
C ARG A 14 -13.14 -0.43 5.55
N ALA A 15 -11.85 -0.76 5.49
CA ALA A 15 -10.79 0.22 5.77
C ALA A 15 -10.81 1.37 4.75
N ILE A 16 -10.96 1.05 3.47
CA ILE A 16 -11.08 2.06 2.40
C ILE A 16 -12.28 2.96 2.67
N GLU A 17 -13.47 2.39 2.92
CA GLU A 17 -14.68 3.17 3.21
C GLU A 17 -14.50 4.14 4.37
N ILE A 18 -14.02 3.66 5.52
CA ILE A 18 -13.77 4.49 6.71
C ILE A 18 -12.81 5.64 6.38
N LEU A 19 -11.70 5.34 5.70
CA LEU A 19 -10.71 6.36 5.38
C LEU A 19 -11.21 7.36 4.34
N MET A 20 -12.02 6.91 3.38
CA MET A 20 -12.69 7.79 2.42
C MET A 20 -13.72 8.70 3.11
N GLU A 21 -14.56 8.15 3.98
CA GLU A 21 -15.53 8.92 4.76
C GLU A 21 -14.84 10.01 5.61
N VAL A 22 -13.70 9.67 6.24
CA VAL A 22 -12.98 10.60 7.12
C VAL A 22 -12.18 11.65 6.34
N HIS A 23 -11.54 11.29 5.23
CA HIS A 23 -10.55 12.13 4.57
C HIS A 23 -11.01 12.74 3.25
N CYS A 24 -12.14 12.27 2.67
CA CYS A 24 -12.69 12.70 1.40
C CYS A 24 -14.12 13.23 1.49
N GLU A 25 -14.66 13.55 2.68
CA GLU A 25 -16.06 13.95 2.90
C GLU A 25 -16.52 15.15 2.05
N ASN A 26 -15.59 15.98 1.57
CA ASN A 26 -15.90 17.15 0.74
C ASN A 26 -15.82 16.86 -0.77
N ARG A 27 -15.78 15.60 -1.17
CA ARG A 27 -15.66 15.15 -2.57
C ARG A 27 -16.78 14.16 -2.88
N ASP A 28 -17.84 14.61 -3.53
CA ASP A 28 -19.03 13.79 -3.82
C ASP A 28 -18.72 12.59 -4.75
N SER A 29 -17.77 12.75 -5.65
CA SER A 29 -17.34 11.72 -6.59
C SER A 29 -15.83 11.80 -6.83
N PRO A 30 -15.00 11.32 -5.89
CA PRO A 30 -13.55 11.41 -6.04
C PRO A 30 -13.05 10.57 -7.21
N PHE A 31 -12.11 11.11 -7.99
CA PHE A 31 -11.46 10.39 -9.07
C PHE A 31 -10.33 9.53 -8.50
N ILE A 32 -10.54 8.22 -8.48
CA ILE A 32 -9.72 7.24 -7.74
C ILE A 32 -8.85 6.43 -8.70
N LEU A 33 -7.54 6.42 -8.47
CA LEU A 33 -6.62 5.46 -9.07
C LEU A 33 -6.33 4.32 -8.10
N ASP A 34 -6.48 3.08 -8.54
CA ASP A 34 -5.88 1.91 -7.91
C ASP A 34 -4.65 1.50 -8.76
N CYS A 35 -3.45 1.79 -8.26
CA CYS A 35 -2.22 1.58 -9.02
C CYS A 35 -1.60 0.19 -8.81
N THR A 36 -2.27 -0.68 -8.04
CA THR A 36 -1.86 -2.06 -7.74
C THR A 36 -3.07 -3.00 -7.70
N HIS A 37 -3.96 -2.88 -8.69
CA HIS A 37 -5.32 -3.46 -8.66
C HIS A 37 -5.36 -4.97 -8.52
N ASN A 38 -4.43 -5.68 -9.14
CA ASN A 38 -4.40 -7.14 -9.13
C ASN A 38 -5.79 -7.71 -9.53
N LYS A 39 -6.39 -8.56 -8.71
CA LYS A 39 -7.73 -9.15 -8.92
C LYS A 39 -8.87 -8.30 -8.35
N GLY A 40 -8.59 -7.11 -7.86
CA GLY A 40 -9.57 -6.20 -7.28
C GLY A 40 -10.26 -6.71 -6.01
N THR A 41 -9.65 -7.67 -5.31
CA THR A 41 -10.29 -8.30 -4.14
C THR A 41 -10.54 -7.34 -2.99
N MET A 42 -9.73 -6.31 -2.85
CA MET A 42 -9.89 -5.30 -1.78
C MET A 42 -11.14 -4.43 -1.98
N TRP A 43 -11.68 -4.36 -3.21
CA TRP A 43 -12.86 -3.55 -3.55
C TRP A 43 -14.17 -4.33 -3.46
N LYS A 44 -14.13 -5.65 -3.27
CA LYS A 44 -15.34 -6.48 -3.24
C LYS A 44 -16.22 -6.17 -2.04
N GLY A 45 -17.32 -5.50 -2.27
CA GLY A 45 -18.27 -5.03 -1.27
C GLY A 45 -18.06 -3.58 -0.82
N CYS A 46 -17.08 -2.88 -1.39
CA CYS A 46 -16.86 -1.46 -1.17
C CYS A 46 -17.96 -0.62 -1.86
N SER A 47 -18.42 0.43 -1.18
CA SER A 47 -19.34 1.44 -1.76
C SER A 47 -18.62 2.36 -2.76
N PHE A 48 -17.30 2.45 -2.69
CA PHE A 48 -16.46 3.14 -3.67
C PHE A 48 -15.89 2.14 -4.67
N SER A 49 -15.56 2.64 -5.86
CA SER A 49 -14.83 1.88 -6.88
C SER A 49 -13.73 2.74 -7.51
N PRO A 50 -12.59 2.15 -7.91
CA PRO A 50 -11.58 2.90 -8.62
C PRO A 50 -12.10 3.36 -9.98
N SER A 51 -11.84 4.63 -10.33
CA SER A 51 -12.12 5.22 -11.64
C SER A 51 -11.15 4.71 -12.69
N VAL A 52 -9.91 4.44 -12.27
CA VAL A 52 -8.84 3.85 -13.11
C VAL A 52 -8.14 2.76 -12.31
N LYS A 53 -7.92 1.62 -12.97
CA LYS A 53 -7.28 0.43 -12.41
C LYS A 53 -6.04 0.11 -13.21
N THR A 54 -4.89 0.07 -12.54
CA THR A 54 -3.63 -0.33 -13.17
C THR A 54 -2.93 -1.43 -12.38
N ASP A 55 -2.18 -2.24 -13.09
CA ASP A 55 -1.28 -3.25 -12.53
C ASP A 55 -0.18 -3.50 -13.55
N LEU A 56 0.94 -4.08 -13.16
CA LEU A 56 1.99 -4.46 -14.09
C LEU A 56 1.61 -5.71 -14.89
N ASP A 57 0.81 -6.61 -14.30
CA ASP A 57 0.34 -7.84 -14.96
C ASP A 57 -0.93 -7.57 -15.78
N PRO A 58 -0.85 -7.53 -17.13
CA PRO A 58 -1.99 -7.25 -17.99
C PRO A 58 -3.06 -8.35 -18.01
N THR A 59 -2.81 -9.48 -17.34
CA THR A 59 -3.81 -10.57 -17.23
C THR A 59 -4.87 -10.31 -16.17
N HIS A 60 -4.69 -9.27 -15.36
CA HIS A 60 -5.67 -8.85 -14.36
C HIS A 60 -6.80 -8.00 -14.98
N PRO A 61 -7.95 -7.87 -14.31
CA PRO A 61 -9.07 -7.04 -14.77
C PRO A 61 -8.77 -5.54 -14.56
N ILE A 62 -7.88 -5.01 -15.35
CA ILE A 62 -7.37 -3.63 -15.29
C ILE A 62 -7.72 -2.84 -16.56
N ASP A 63 -7.64 -1.51 -16.45
CA ASP A 63 -7.88 -0.62 -17.57
C ASP A 63 -6.59 -0.39 -18.38
N LEU A 64 -5.41 -0.43 -17.70
CA LEU A 64 -4.12 -0.19 -18.31
C LEU A 64 -3.00 -0.92 -17.56
N ALA A 65 -2.11 -1.59 -18.29
CA ALA A 65 -0.88 -2.13 -17.71
C ALA A 65 0.13 -0.99 -17.46
N ALA A 66 0.53 -0.81 -16.19
CA ALA A 66 1.44 0.25 -15.79
C ALA A 66 2.29 -0.14 -14.58
N ASN A 67 3.50 0.40 -14.54
CA ASN A 67 4.36 0.32 -13.37
C ASN A 67 4.05 1.51 -12.45
N PHE A 68 3.73 1.24 -11.18
CA PHE A 68 3.44 2.28 -10.19
C PHE A 68 4.64 3.22 -9.90
N MET A 69 5.86 2.83 -10.28
CA MET A 69 7.06 3.68 -10.22
C MET A 69 7.22 4.58 -11.46
N SER A 70 6.33 4.47 -12.46
CA SER A 70 6.31 5.28 -13.67
C SER A 70 4.91 5.28 -14.26
N LEU A 71 4.01 6.07 -13.66
CA LEU A 71 2.59 6.09 -14.01
C LEU A 71 2.35 6.91 -15.29
N PRO A 72 1.62 6.37 -16.29
CA PRO A 72 1.41 7.03 -17.58
C PRO A 72 0.28 8.08 -17.53
N PHE A 73 0.21 8.84 -16.46
CA PHE A 73 -0.79 9.88 -16.28
C PHE A 73 -0.13 11.24 -16.17
N ARG A 74 -0.91 12.30 -16.45
CA ARG A 74 -0.49 13.68 -16.23
C ARG A 74 -0.40 13.97 -14.73
N ASP A 75 0.27 15.07 -14.40
CA ASP A 75 0.33 15.58 -13.05
C ASP A 75 -1.07 16.03 -12.59
N GLU A 76 -1.35 15.89 -11.29
CA GLU A 76 -2.53 16.43 -10.63
C GLU A 76 -3.87 15.96 -11.24
N VAL A 77 -4.02 14.66 -11.47
CA VAL A 77 -5.23 14.06 -12.07
C VAL A 77 -6.17 13.47 -11.03
N PHE A 78 -5.61 12.76 -10.02
CA PHE A 78 -6.41 11.94 -9.11
C PHE A 78 -6.63 12.61 -7.75
N ASP A 79 -7.85 12.51 -7.25
CA ASP A 79 -8.20 12.91 -5.89
C ASP A 79 -7.65 11.93 -4.86
N VAL A 80 -7.66 10.65 -5.21
CA VAL A 80 -7.24 9.54 -4.36
C VAL A 80 -6.41 8.55 -5.16
N VAL A 81 -5.31 8.10 -4.58
CA VAL A 81 -4.55 6.96 -5.08
C VAL A 81 -4.53 5.87 -4.02
N VAL A 82 -4.93 4.65 -4.41
CA VAL A 82 -4.82 3.47 -3.55
C VAL A 82 -3.61 2.66 -3.99
N PHE A 83 -2.76 2.31 -3.02
CA PHE A 83 -1.51 1.63 -3.24
C PHE A 83 -1.34 0.48 -2.23
N ASP A 84 -1.40 -0.75 -2.70
CA ASP A 84 -1.14 -1.99 -1.94
C ASP A 84 0.11 -2.67 -2.51
N PRO A 85 1.33 -2.17 -2.19
CA PRO A 85 2.56 -2.72 -2.74
C PRO A 85 2.77 -4.16 -2.30
N PRO A 86 3.60 -4.93 -3.00
CA PRO A 86 3.98 -6.25 -2.56
C PRO A 86 4.66 -6.19 -1.19
N HIS A 87 4.18 -7.01 -0.25
CA HIS A 87 4.67 -7.02 1.13
C HIS A 87 5.82 -8.00 1.38
N LEU A 88 6.10 -8.89 0.42
CA LEU A 88 7.09 -9.95 0.60
C LEU A 88 8.36 -9.66 -0.18
N PRO A 89 9.55 -9.84 0.42
CA PRO A 89 10.81 -9.71 -0.30
C PRO A 89 10.96 -10.81 -1.36
N THR A 90 11.74 -10.51 -2.40
CA THR A 90 11.90 -11.36 -3.60
C THR A 90 12.49 -12.73 -3.32
N ASN A 91 13.29 -12.86 -2.28
CA ASN A 91 13.99 -14.09 -1.92
C ASN A 91 13.28 -14.95 -0.87
N ALA A 92 11.99 -14.67 -0.59
CA ALA A 92 11.22 -15.49 0.34
C ALA A 92 11.10 -16.93 -0.16
N ALA A 93 12.17 -17.70 0.07
CA ALA A 93 12.25 -19.15 0.12
C ALA A 93 11.97 -19.97 -1.14
N SER A 94 11.92 -19.43 -2.35
CA SER A 94 11.95 -20.29 -3.54
C SER A 94 12.40 -19.55 -4.81
N ALA A 95 13.09 -20.29 -5.70
CA ALA A 95 13.45 -19.81 -7.05
C ALA A 95 12.22 -19.35 -7.89
N ASN A 96 11.02 -19.67 -7.44
CA ASN A 96 9.77 -19.17 -8.03
C ASN A 96 9.42 -17.76 -7.55
N SER A 97 9.91 -17.31 -6.40
CA SER A 97 9.60 -15.98 -5.88
C SER A 97 10.26 -14.88 -6.71
N SER A 98 11.53 -15.02 -7.07
CA SER A 98 12.24 -14.07 -7.93
C SER A 98 11.59 -13.94 -9.31
N ARG A 99 11.17 -15.05 -9.92
CA ARG A 99 10.43 -15.04 -11.21
C ARG A 99 9.06 -14.37 -11.08
N ILE A 100 8.39 -14.52 -9.93
CA ILE A 100 7.10 -13.86 -9.68
C ILE A 100 7.30 -12.35 -9.56
N TRP A 101 8.37 -11.90 -8.92
CA TRP A 101 8.70 -10.49 -8.78
C TRP A 101 9.10 -9.85 -10.10
N GLU A 102 9.98 -10.52 -10.85
CA GLU A 102 10.37 -10.08 -12.18
C GLU A 102 9.15 -9.99 -13.11
N LYS A 103 8.28 -11.00 -13.07
CA LYS A 103 7.05 -11.04 -13.85
C LYS A 103 6.01 -10.03 -13.40
N ARG A 104 5.87 -9.79 -12.07
CA ARG A 104 4.81 -8.91 -11.52
C ARG A 104 5.23 -7.46 -11.44
N TYR A 105 6.51 -7.16 -11.28
CA TYR A 105 6.98 -5.81 -10.95
C TYR A 105 8.12 -5.33 -11.84
N GLY A 106 8.55 -6.12 -12.84
CA GLY A 106 9.64 -5.77 -13.74
C GLY A 106 11.00 -5.58 -13.03
N ILE A 107 11.12 -6.01 -11.79
CA ILE A 107 12.33 -5.88 -10.99
C ILE A 107 13.19 -7.11 -11.28
N THR A 108 14.15 -6.96 -12.20
CA THR A 108 15.16 -7.99 -12.43
C THR A 108 16.09 -8.06 -11.23
N SER A 109 16.12 -9.20 -10.56
CA SER A 109 17.21 -9.52 -9.65
C SER A 109 18.49 -9.67 -10.47
N SER A 110 19.22 -8.56 -10.71
CA SER A 110 20.59 -8.64 -11.21
C SER A 110 21.41 -9.35 -10.16
N GLY A 111 21.74 -10.60 -10.45
CA GLY A 111 22.33 -11.55 -9.53
C GLY A 111 23.78 -11.27 -9.15
N GLU A 112 24.04 -10.23 -8.39
CA GLU A 112 25.27 -10.08 -7.62
C GLU A 112 24.97 -9.24 -6.38
N GLY A 113 24.83 -9.93 -5.23
CA GLY A 113 25.21 -9.36 -3.94
C GLY A 113 24.45 -8.14 -3.41
N ARG A 114 23.21 -7.87 -3.83
CA ARG A 114 22.38 -6.91 -3.10
C ARG A 114 21.82 -7.58 -1.85
N GLU A 115 22.30 -7.17 -0.69
CA GLU A 115 21.72 -7.51 0.63
C GLU A 115 20.26 -7.06 0.80
N GLU A 116 19.65 -6.50 -0.23
CA GLU A 116 18.45 -5.70 -0.13
C GLU A 116 17.40 -6.08 -1.18
N ASP A 117 16.82 -7.26 -1.02
CA ASP A 117 15.47 -7.50 -1.50
C ASP A 117 14.47 -6.78 -0.57
N ASP A 118 14.75 -5.53 -0.26
CA ASP A 118 13.97 -4.72 0.65
C ASP A 118 12.84 -4.03 -0.12
N VAL A 119 11.62 -4.35 0.28
CA VAL A 119 10.39 -3.69 -0.23
C VAL A 119 10.47 -2.17 -0.05
N SER A 120 11.19 -1.69 0.96
CA SER A 120 11.32 -0.26 1.25
C SER A 120 12.01 0.53 0.13
N GLY A 121 12.87 -0.11 -0.65
CA GLY A 121 13.51 0.52 -1.83
C GLY A 121 12.54 0.94 -2.93
N MET A 122 11.32 0.40 -2.96
CA MET A 122 10.28 0.79 -3.91
C MET A 122 9.50 2.03 -3.46
N PHE A 123 9.50 2.37 -2.17
CA PHE A 123 8.68 3.46 -1.67
C PHE A 123 9.05 4.83 -2.27
N PRO A 124 10.32 5.26 -2.29
CA PRO A 124 10.63 6.59 -2.83
C PRO A 124 10.17 6.77 -4.29
N PRO A 125 10.51 5.92 -5.26
CA PRO A 125 10.06 6.12 -6.65
C PRO A 125 8.54 6.01 -6.79
N ALA A 126 7.88 5.08 -6.09
CA ALA A 126 6.43 4.95 -6.11
C ALA A 126 5.74 6.21 -5.53
N LEU A 127 6.21 6.71 -4.40
CA LEU A 127 5.63 7.86 -3.74
C LEU A 127 5.87 9.18 -4.49
N ILE A 128 6.97 9.31 -5.25
CA ILE A 128 7.21 10.43 -6.18
C ILE A 128 6.11 10.45 -7.25
N GLU A 129 5.83 9.30 -7.89
CA GLU A 129 4.80 9.19 -8.90
C GLU A 129 3.40 9.38 -8.33
N ILE A 130 3.11 8.77 -7.20
CA ILE A 130 1.83 8.95 -6.49
C ILE A 130 1.61 10.43 -6.17
N LYS A 131 2.61 11.13 -5.64
CA LYS A 131 2.53 12.55 -5.36
C LYS A 131 2.30 13.36 -6.62
N ARG A 132 3.00 13.04 -7.70
CA ARG A 132 2.90 13.76 -8.99
C ARG A 132 1.49 13.69 -9.56
N VAL A 133 0.88 12.52 -9.54
CA VAL A 133 -0.46 12.31 -10.12
C VAL A 133 -1.60 12.75 -9.20
N LEU A 134 -1.34 12.93 -7.90
CA LEU A 134 -2.33 13.45 -6.93
C LEU A 134 -2.54 14.95 -7.11
N VAL A 135 -3.78 15.38 -7.16
CA VAL A 135 -4.14 16.81 -7.07
C VAL A 135 -3.64 17.40 -5.74
N LYS A 136 -3.56 18.72 -5.68
CA LYS A 136 -3.30 19.41 -4.41
C LYS A 136 -4.36 19.00 -3.38
N ASP A 137 -3.92 18.72 -2.15
CA ASP A 137 -4.75 18.22 -1.05
C ASP A 137 -5.40 16.84 -1.32
N GLY A 138 -5.03 16.16 -2.41
CA GLY A 138 -5.35 14.76 -2.66
C GLY A 138 -4.67 13.82 -1.67
N ILE A 139 -5.19 12.59 -1.57
CA ILE A 139 -4.67 11.60 -0.60
C ILE A 139 -4.23 10.31 -1.28
N ALA A 140 -3.20 9.69 -0.73
CA ALA A 140 -2.88 8.29 -0.99
C ALA A 140 -3.30 7.44 0.21
N LEU A 141 -4.01 6.34 -0.06
CA LEU A 141 -4.32 5.27 0.89
C LEU A 141 -3.34 4.14 0.63
N VAL A 142 -2.35 4.01 1.50
CA VAL A 142 -1.27 3.02 1.35
C VAL A 142 -1.46 1.89 2.34
N LYS A 143 -1.60 0.66 1.83
CA LYS A 143 -1.64 -0.53 2.67
C LYS A 143 -0.24 -1.10 2.78
N ILE A 144 0.20 -1.38 4.03
CA ILE A 144 1.51 -1.95 4.31
C ILE A 144 1.45 -2.88 5.52
N ALA A 145 2.38 -3.80 5.63
CA ALA A 145 2.53 -4.67 6.79
C ALA A 145 3.99 -4.82 7.15
N ASP A 146 4.30 -4.68 8.43
CA ASP A 146 5.58 -5.11 8.96
C ASP A 146 5.71 -6.62 8.88
N LEU A 147 6.90 -7.11 8.64
CA LEU A 147 7.15 -8.53 8.52
C LEU A 147 8.48 -8.95 9.16
N ILE A 148 8.68 -10.25 9.26
CA ILE A 148 9.93 -10.84 9.70
C ILE A 148 10.54 -11.56 8.50
N HIS A 149 11.71 -11.12 8.09
CA HIS A 149 12.48 -11.71 7.01
C HIS A 149 13.90 -12.03 7.49
N ASN A 150 14.42 -13.22 7.16
CA ASN A 150 15.76 -13.68 7.58
C ASN A 150 16.03 -13.47 9.08
N HIS A 151 15.05 -13.80 9.94
CA HIS A 151 15.09 -13.63 11.39
C HIS A 151 15.25 -12.18 11.87
N ARG A 152 15.03 -11.18 11.00
CA ARG A 152 15.05 -9.75 11.32
C ARG A 152 13.66 -9.15 11.13
N TYR A 153 13.33 -8.21 12.00
CA TYR A 153 12.11 -7.44 11.88
C TYR A 153 12.30 -6.35 10.81
N GLN A 154 11.40 -6.30 9.83
CA GLN A 154 11.35 -5.27 8.79
C GLN A 154 10.29 -4.24 9.17
N TRP A 155 10.73 -3.02 9.43
CA TRP A 155 9.90 -1.90 9.88
C TRP A 155 9.32 -1.13 8.69
N GLN A 156 8.58 -1.83 7.81
CA GLN A 156 8.06 -1.25 6.57
C GLN A 156 7.16 -0.04 6.81
N MET A 157 6.41 -0.04 7.90
CA MET A 157 5.60 1.12 8.29
C MET A 157 6.47 2.37 8.54
N CYS A 158 7.57 2.23 9.26
CA CYS A 158 8.49 3.33 9.52
C CYS A 158 9.16 3.81 8.22
N ASP A 159 9.58 2.89 7.37
CA ASP A 159 10.24 3.18 6.10
C ASP A 159 9.29 3.92 5.16
N LEU A 160 8.03 3.48 5.05
CA LEU A 160 6.99 4.18 4.29
C LEU A 160 6.80 5.63 4.77
N VAL A 161 6.67 5.85 6.08
CA VAL A 161 6.46 7.18 6.67
C VAL A 161 7.67 8.08 6.41
N ASN A 162 8.89 7.56 6.53
CA ASN A 162 10.10 8.30 6.26
C ASN A 162 10.22 8.66 4.77
N ALA A 163 9.99 7.69 3.87
CA ALA A 163 9.97 7.95 2.42
C ALA A 163 8.91 8.98 2.02
N ALA A 164 7.70 8.89 2.60
CA ALA A 164 6.64 9.85 2.34
C ALA A 164 7.06 11.28 2.68
N ARG A 165 7.66 11.49 3.87
CA ARG A 165 8.18 12.79 4.29
C ARG A 165 9.29 13.31 3.37
N GLN A 166 10.20 12.44 2.95
CA GLN A 166 11.30 12.80 2.05
C GLN A 166 10.80 13.31 0.69
N VAL A 167 9.75 12.70 0.14
CA VAL A 167 9.14 13.15 -1.13
C VAL A 167 8.16 14.30 -0.95
N GLY A 168 7.87 14.73 0.28
CA GLY A 168 6.98 15.85 0.60
C GLY A 168 5.49 15.49 0.57
N LEU A 169 5.15 14.22 0.84
CA LEU A 169 3.83 13.79 1.26
C LEU A 169 3.73 13.87 2.79
N THR A 170 2.59 14.28 3.30
CA THR A 170 2.35 14.41 4.74
C THR A 170 1.57 13.20 5.26
N PRO A 171 2.15 12.34 6.12
CA PRO A 171 1.41 11.30 6.82
C PRO A 171 0.38 11.95 7.76
N CYS A 172 -0.91 11.62 7.57
CA CYS A 172 -2.01 12.28 8.27
C CYS A 172 -2.76 11.37 9.23
N ASP A 173 -2.90 10.11 8.88
CA ASP A 173 -3.70 9.18 9.67
C ASP A 173 -3.27 7.73 9.41
N MET A 174 -3.71 6.84 10.30
CA MET A 174 -3.43 5.41 10.18
C MET A 174 -4.57 4.59 10.78
N LEU A 175 -4.99 3.55 10.05
CA LEU A 175 -5.91 2.53 10.54
C LEU A 175 -5.18 1.19 10.61
N VAL A 176 -5.25 0.52 11.75
CA VAL A 176 -4.67 -0.82 11.96
C VAL A 176 -5.74 -1.86 11.66
N LYS A 177 -5.56 -2.61 10.57
CA LYS A 177 -6.43 -3.72 10.24
C LYS A 177 -5.91 -5.00 10.88
N MET A 178 -6.71 -5.58 11.76
CA MET A 178 -6.42 -6.85 12.42
C MET A 178 -6.83 -8.02 11.52
N ASP A 179 -5.92 -8.98 11.36
CA ASP A 179 -6.19 -10.22 10.64
C ASP A 179 -5.94 -11.44 11.55
N PRO A 180 -6.96 -11.89 12.28
CA PRO A 180 -6.82 -12.99 13.24
C PRO A 180 -6.45 -14.31 12.57
N ALA A 181 -6.76 -14.50 11.28
CA ALA A 181 -6.43 -15.71 10.56
C ALA A 181 -4.91 -15.89 10.36
N GLN A 182 -4.15 -14.81 10.24
CA GLN A 182 -2.69 -14.88 10.13
C GLN A 182 -2.00 -15.30 11.43
N GLY A 183 -2.63 -15.09 12.58
CA GLY A 183 -2.12 -15.52 13.89
C GLY A 183 -2.07 -17.04 14.08
N ASN A 184 -2.82 -17.80 13.29
CA ASN A 184 -2.98 -19.25 13.42
C ASN A 184 -2.01 -20.10 12.58
N LEU A 185 -0.96 -19.50 12.02
CA LEU A 185 0.08 -20.26 11.33
C LEU A 185 0.79 -21.22 12.30
N LYS A 186 0.26 -22.43 12.39
CA LYS A 186 0.89 -23.57 13.07
C LYS A 186 2.11 -24.03 12.25
N SER A 187 3.19 -23.27 12.29
CA SER A 187 4.44 -23.75 11.75
C SER A 187 5.09 -24.68 12.76
N SER A 188 4.93 -25.97 12.55
CA SER A 188 5.65 -27.02 13.28
C SER A 188 7.17 -27.02 12.98
N LYS A 189 7.60 -26.24 12.00
CA LYS A 189 9.01 -26.17 11.54
C LYS A 189 9.96 -25.50 12.51
N TRP A 190 9.46 -24.62 13.40
CA TRP A 190 10.33 -23.84 14.27
C TRP A 190 10.06 -24.15 15.74
N LYS A 191 11.02 -24.76 16.42
CA LYS A 191 10.96 -25.07 17.87
C LYS A 191 11.10 -23.81 18.74
N ILE A 192 11.71 -22.75 18.23
CA ILE A 192 11.92 -21.50 18.97
C ILE A 192 11.40 -20.36 18.10
N VAL A 193 10.47 -19.56 18.64
CA VAL A 193 9.94 -18.34 18.04
C VAL A 193 10.61 -17.14 18.73
N ARG A 194 11.41 -16.38 17.98
CA ARG A 194 12.13 -15.20 18.50
C ARG A 194 11.37 -13.89 18.34
N HIS A 195 10.33 -13.87 17.51
CA HIS A 195 9.55 -12.67 17.21
C HIS A 195 8.05 -12.95 17.36
N LEU A 196 7.30 -11.94 17.77
CA LEU A 196 5.84 -12.01 17.78
C LEU A 196 5.33 -12.14 16.34
N ARG A 197 4.31 -12.98 16.16
CA ARG A 197 3.64 -13.14 14.87
C ARG A 197 2.90 -11.87 14.48
N LYS A 198 3.01 -11.49 13.23
CA LYS A 198 2.26 -10.35 12.68
C LYS A 198 0.88 -10.81 12.27
N SER A 199 -0.14 -10.18 12.84
CA SER A 199 -1.56 -10.48 12.59
C SER A 199 -2.33 -9.20 12.21
N HIS A 200 -1.63 -8.20 11.70
CA HIS A 200 -2.21 -6.93 11.31
C HIS A 200 -1.49 -6.33 10.10
N SER A 201 -2.18 -5.45 9.42
CA SER A 201 -1.64 -4.54 8.43
C SER A 201 -2.04 -3.11 8.77
N TYR A 202 -1.37 -2.16 8.16
CA TYR A 202 -1.66 -0.73 8.32
C TYR A 202 -2.24 -0.20 7.01
N TRP A 203 -3.24 0.66 7.14
CA TRP A 203 -3.68 1.56 6.11
C TRP A 203 -3.24 2.97 6.50
N VAL A 204 -2.35 3.56 5.73
CA VAL A 204 -1.74 4.87 6.02
C VAL A 204 -2.32 5.90 5.07
N VAL A 205 -2.75 7.03 5.60
CA VAL A 205 -3.19 8.18 4.81
C VAL A 205 -2.04 9.15 4.63
N LEU A 206 -1.64 9.36 3.39
CA LEU A 206 -0.64 10.35 3.00
C LEU A 206 -1.33 11.46 2.20
N ARG A 207 -1.07 12.72 2.52
CA ARG A 207 -1.68 13.88 1.84
C ARG A 207 -0.66 14.64 1.01
N ASN A 208 -1.06 15.04 -0.19
CA ASN A 208 -0.27 15.93 -1.07
C ASN A 208 -0.44 17.38 -0.64
N SER A 209 0.00 17.71 0.59
CA SER A 209 -0.10 19.04 1.20
C SER A 209 0.90 19.14 2.35
N SER A 210 1.37 20.34 2.64
CA SER A 210 2.21 20.60 3.81
C SER A 210 1.44 20.62 5.15
N ARG A 211 0.12 20.45 5.12
CA ARG A 211 -0.74 20.51 6.32
C ARG A 211 -1.65 19.30 6.39
N CYS A 212 -1.63 18.58 7.51
CA CYS A 212 -2.60 17.55 7.87
C CYS A 212 -3.92 18.10 8.40
N GLU A 213 -3.94 19.39 8.77
CA GLU A 213 -5.08 20.00 9.44
C GLU A 213 -6.18 20.36 8.46
N ARG A 214 -7.43 19.97 8.80
CA ARG A 214 -8.62 20.57 8.20
C ARG A 214 -8.63 22.04 8.60
N LYS A 215 -8.86 22.94 7.65
CA LYS A 215 -9.28 24.29 8.00
C LYS A 215 -10.63 24.15 8.71
N SER A 216 -10.66 24.37 10.02
CA SER A 216 -11.92 24.60 10.73
C SER A 216 -12.62 25.75 10.04
N LYS A 217 -13.82 25.46 9.53
CA LYS A 217 -14.74 26.52 9.09
C LYS A 217 -15.31 27.21 10.30
#